data_223114b590daa5fb82d5a715eead8cd6
#
_entry.id   223114b590daa5fb82d5a715eead8cd6
#
_cell.length_a   1.000
_cell.length_b   1.000
_cell.length_c   1.000
_cell.angle_alpha   90.00
_cell.angle_beta   90.00
_cell.angle_gamma   90.00
#
_symmetry.space_group_name_H-M   'P 1'
#
loop_
_entity.id
_entity.type
_entity.pdbx_description
1 polymer ?
#
loop_
_entity_poly.entity_id
_entity_poly.type
_entity_poly.pdbx_seq_one_letter_code
_entity_poly.pdbx_strand_id
1 'polypeptide(L)'
;GYSGAEFLAGIPASLGGIVYMNGGAGKYISECVDSVRIFDGKIRELSNKECDFSYKHSTMRDIKCFILDVKLRLKRENPQIVRKKIEDALSARSHIPAGRSCGCVFENYCGVSAGKIIESAGLKGATFGKAYVSRDHANFIINEGERAEDVFRLIKYIKQEVYKKFGITLK
;
A
#
# COMPACT_ATOMS: atom_id res chain seq x y z
N GLY A 1 6.09 -25.09 8.07
CA GLY A 1 5.45 -23.85 7.76
C GLY A 1 5.28 -22.92 8.96
N TYR A 2 5.25 -21.65 8.66
CA TYR A 2 4.88 -20.60 9.60
C TYR A 2 3.74 -19.81 8.97
N SER A 3 2.72 -19.44 9.78
CA SER A 3 1.50 -18.76 9.38
C SER A 3 1.38 -17.42 10.12
N GLY A 4 0.76 -16.43 9.48
CA GLY A 4 0.47 -15.13 10.06
C GLY A 4 0.82 -13.95 9.16
N ALA A 5 1.54 -14.18 8.04
CA ALA A 5 1.93 -13.14 7.07
C ALA A 5 1.51 -13.46 5.63
N GLU A 6 0.68 -14.47 5.40
CA GLU A 6 0.28 -14.93 4.06
C GLU A 6 -0.49 -13.87 3.28
N PHE A 7 -1.21 -12.98 3.98
CA PHE A 7 -1.94 -11.84 3.40
C PHE A 7 -1.03 -10.82 2.69
N LEU A 8 0.28 -10.92 2.89
CA LEU A 8 1.28 -10.09 2.20
C LEU A 8 1.70 -10.68 0.85
N ALA A 9 1.29 -11.91 0.54
CA ALA A 9 1.67 -12.56 -0.70
C ALA A 9 1.23 -11.75 -1.92
N GLY A 10 2.14 -11.56 -2.88
CA GLY A 10 1.91 -10.81 -4.10
C GLY A 10 1.89 -9.27 -3.93
N ILE A 11 2.23 -8.73 -2.75
CA ILE A 11 2.44 -7.28 -2.60
C ILE A 11 3.84 -6.93 -3.11
N PRO A 12 4.00 -6.12 -4.16
CA PRO A 12 5.29 -5.76 -4.74
C PRO A 12 5.96 -4.64 -3.93
N ALA A 13 6.37 -4.96 -2.70
CA ALA A 13 7.01 -4.01 -1.80
C ALA A 13 8.08 -4.70 -0.94
N SER A 14 9.06 -3.94 -0.45
CA SER A 14 9.97 -4.44 0.57
C SER A 14 9.28 -4.55 1.92
N LEU A 15 9.78 -5.43 2.80
CA LEU A 15 9.26 -5.57 4.16
C LEU A 15 9.32 -4.24 4.93
N GLY A 16 10.43 -3.49 4.79
CA GLY A 16 10.56 -2.16 5.39
C GLY A 16 9.48 -1.18 4.91
N GLY A 17 9.19 -1.16 3.59
CA GLY A 17 8.13 -0.32 3.02
C GLY A 17 6.74 -0.70 3.53
N ILE A 18 6.47 -2.01 3.69
CA ILE A 18 5.19 -2.50 4.25
C ILE A 18 5.06 -2.07 5.71
N VAL A 19 6.12 -2.19 6.52
CA VAL A 19 6.12 -1.76 7.94
C VAL A 19 5.98 -0.24 8.04
N TYR A 20 6.71 0.52 7.24
CA TYR A 20 6.65 1.99 7.20
C TYR A 20 5.22 2.51 6.98
N MET A 21 4.46 1.85 6.11
CA MET A 21 3.11 2.22 5.74
C MET A 21 2.02 1.46 6.51
N ASN A 22 2.37 0.60 7.46
CA ASN A 22 1.44 -0.38 8.04
C ASN A 22 0.61 -1.06 6.95
N GLY A 23 1.30 -1.57 5.92
CA GLY A 23 0.67 -2.10 4.72
C GLY A 23 0.10 -3.50 4.92
N GLY A 24 -0.78 -3.89 3.98
CA GLY A 24 -1.34 -5.23 3.93
C GLY A 24 -2.53 -5.32 2.98
N ALA A 25 -3.15 -6.47 2.92
CA ALA A 25 -4.34 -6.75 2.12
C ALA A 25 -5.38 -7.48 2.97
N GLY A 26 -6.46 -6.78 3.36
CA GLY A 26 -7.48 -7.28 4.28
C GLY A 26 -7.05 -7.33 5.75
N LYS A 27 -5.74 -7.33 6.00
CA LYS A 27 -5.08 -7.24 7.31
C LYS A 27 -3.91 -6.28 7.22
N TYR A 28 -3.31 -5.93 8.37
CA TYR A 28 -2.16 -5.05 8.46
C TYR A 28 -0.92 -5.79 8.98
N ILE A 29 0.28 -5.37 8.53
CA ILE A 29 1.54 -5.95 8.99
C ILE A 29 1.70 -5.84 10.52
N SER A 30 1.14 -4.80 11.13
CA SER A 30 1.14 -4.61 12.59
C SER A 30 0.56 -5.80 13.37
N GLU A 31 -0.31 -6.62 12.76
CA GLU A 31 -0.88 -7.81 13.43
C GLU A 31 0.17 -8.90 13.68
N CYS A 32 1.25 -8.91 12.90
CA CYS A 32 2.31 -9.91 13.05
C CYS A 32 3.69 -9.31 13.38
N VAL A 33 3.87 -7.99 13.41
CA VAL A 33 5.10 -7.37 13.89
C VAL A 33 5.23 -7.54 15.40
N ASP A 34 6.40 -8.00 15.87
CA ASP A 34 6.80 -8.04 17.27
C ASP A 34 7.60 -6.80 17.64
N SER A 35 8.66 -6.53 16.89
CA SER A 35 9.49 -5.33 17.02
C SER A 35 10.14 -4.94 15.69
N VAL A 36 10.62 -3.70 15.62
CA VAL A 36 11.32 -3.15 14.47
C VAL A 36 12.63 -2.52 14.93
N ARG A 37 13.75 -2.92 14.34
CA ARG A 37 15.03 -2.27 14.57
C ARG A 37 15.23 -1.16 13.52
N ILE A 38 15.55 0.03 14.03
CA ILE A 38 15.76 1.23 13.22
C ILE A 38 17.10 1.86 13.48
N PHE A 39 17.56 2.70 12.56
CA PHE A 39 18.68 3.61 12.71
C PHE A 39 18.24 5.05 12.44
N ASP A 40 18.34 5.91 13.45
CA ASP A 40 18.04 7.34 13.42
C ASP A 40 19.20 8.21 13.95
N GLY A 41 20.43 7.77 13.69
CA GLY A 41 21.66 8.26 14.29
C GLY A 41 22.23 7.27 15.32
N LYS A 42 21.38 6.39 15.86
CA LYS A 42 21.75 5.23 16.68
C LYS A 42 20.83 4.07 16.39
N ILE A 43 21.27 2.85 16.68
CA ILE A 43 20.40 1.66 16.55
C ILE A 43 19.47 1.60 17.74
N ARG A 44 18.15 1.48 17.46
CA ARG A 44 17.09 1.28 18.46
C ARG A 44 16.16 0.16 18.02
N GLU A 45 15.60 -0.53 18.99
CA GLU A 45 14.50 -1.48 18.78
C GLU A 45 13.19 -0.84 19.31
N LEU A 46 12.20 -0.77 18.45
CA LEU A 46 10.86 -0.29 18.77
C LEU A 46 9.95 -1.52 18.90
N SER A 47 9.28 -1.67 20.01
CA SER A 47 8.19 -2.64 20.17
C SER A 47 7.03 -2.32 19.24
N ASN A 48 6.14 -3.28 19.00
CA ASN A 48 4.91 -3.06 18.23
C ASN A 48 4.13 -1.84 18.71
N LYS A 49 4.02 -1.65 20.04
CA LYS A 49 3.32 -0.52 20.64
C LYS A 49 4.00 0.82 20.34
N GLU A 50 5.34 0.88 20.39
CA GLU A 50 6.11 2.11 20.10
C GLU A 50 6.11 2.45 18.60
N CYS A 51 5.82 1.47 17.73
CA CYS A 51 5.62 1.71 16.31
C CYS A 51 4.35 2.50 15.99
N ASP A 52 3.41 2.65 16.92
CA ASP A 52 2.17 3.43 16.83
C ASP A 52 1.44 3.26 15.49
N PHE A 53 1.20 1.99 15.16
CA PHE A 53 0.60 1.64 13.89
C PHE A 53 -0.85 2.08 13.79
N SER A 54 -1.20 2.76 12.71
CA SER A 54 -2.57 3.10 12.35
C SER A 54 -2.77 3.00 10.83
N TYR A 55 -3.91 3.45 10.31
CA TYR A 55 -4.17 3.37 8.87
C TYR A 55 -3.14 4.16 8.06
N LYS A 56 -2.35 3.45 7.24
CA LYS A 56 -1.27 4.02 6.40
C LYS A 56 -0.22 4.80 7.20
N HIS A 57 -0.03 4.46 8.47
CA HIS A 57 0.86 5.17 9.38
C HIS A 57 1.66 4.23 10.28
N SER A 58 2.86 4.67 10.61
CA SER A 58 3.71 4.16 11.70
C SER A 58 4.65 5.29 12.19
N THR A 59 5.15 5.19 13.41
CA THR A 59 6.15 6.12 13.98
C THR A 59 7.33 6.37 13.03
N MET A 60 7.73 5.39 12.23
CA MET A 60 8.83 5.52 11.28
C MET A 60 8.56 6.57 10.18
N ARG A 61 7.30 6.97 9.95
CA ARG A 61 6.95 8.06 9.03
C ARG A 61 7.24 9.45 9.62
N ASP A 62 7.19 9.57 10.94
CA ASP A 62 7.33 10.85 11.64
C ASP A 62 8.79 11.16 11.94
N ILE A 63 9.65 10.15 11.92
CA ILE A 63 11.08 10.27 12.21
C ILE A 63 11.93 9.95 10.97
N LYS A 64 13.07 10.63 10.82
CA LYS A 64 14.06 10.29 9.79
C LYS A 64 14.86 9.08 10.22
N CYS A 65 14.48 7.90 9.77
CA CYS A 65 15.15 6.66 10.12
C CYS A 65 15.27 5.69 8.94
N PHE A 66 16.16 4.71 9.09
CA PHE A 66 16.21 3.51 8.25
C PHE A 66 15.68 2.34 9.05
N ILE A 67 14.80 1.55 8.46
CA ILE A 67 14.38 0.25 9.00
C ILE A 67 15.47 -0.76 8.66
N LEU A 68 16.09 -1.35 9.67
CA LEU A 68 17.19 -2.31 9.53
C LEU A 68 16.67 -3.73 9.40
N ASP A 69 15.81 -4.12 10.33
CA ASP A 69 15.13 -5.42 10.32
C ASP A 69 13.81 -5.38 11.11
N VAL A 70 13.02 -6.43 10.94
CA VAL A 70 11.69 -6.58 11.54
C VAL A 70 11.58 -7.96 12.14
N LYS A 71 11.22 -8.05 13.41
CA LYS A 71 10.88 -9.30 14.08
C LYS A 71 9.39 -9.56 13.90
N LEU A 72 9.06 -10.71 13.32
CA LEU A 72 7.68 -11.12 13.11
C LEU A 72 7.28 -12.21 14.09
N ARG A 73 6.09 -12.13 14.63
CA ARG A 73 5.44 -13.16 15.44
C ARG A 73 4.57 -14.02 14.54
N LEU A 74 5.07 -15.19 14.22
CA LEU A 74 4.40 -16.18 13.39
C LEU A 74 4.11 -17.45 14.20
N LYS A 75 3.08 -18.19 13.78
CA LYS A 75 2.70 -19.47 14.41
C LYS A 75 3.13 -20.63 13.52
N ARG A 76 3.60 -21.74 14.13
CA ARG A 76 3.79 -22.98 13.39
C ARG A 76 2.45 -23.50 12.90
N GLU A 77 2.42 -23.89 11.63
CA GLU A 77 1.23 -24.39 10.96
C GLU A 77 1.61 -25.47 9.94
N ASN A 78 0.67 -26.33 9.57
CA ASN A 78 0.88 -27.32 8.51
C ASN A 78 1.27 -26.59 7.20
N PRO A 79 2.38 -27.01 6.54
CA PRO A 79 2.84 -26.37 5.31
C PRO A 79 1.79 -26.34 4.19
N GLN A 80 0.94 -27.35 4.09
CA GLN A 80 -0.13 -27.42 3.09
C GLN A 80 -1.20 -26.35 3.34
N ILE A 81 -1.56 -26.11 4.62
CA ILE A 81 -2.49 -25.05 5.02
C ILE A 81 -1.90 -23.68 4.72
N VAL A 82 -0.61 -23.45 5.04
CA VAL A 82 0.07 -22.19 4.74
C VAL A 82 0.10 -21.95 3.23
N ARG A 83 0.42 -22.97 2.43
CA ARG A 83 0.42 -22.86 0.96
C ARG A 83 -0.94 -22.46 0.43
N LYS A 84 -2.01 -23.12 0.91
CA LYS A 84 -3.37 -22.78 0.49
C LYS A 84 -3.72 -21.34 0.84
N LYS A 85 -3.40 -20.84 2.03
CA LYS A 85 -3.62 -19.44 2.43
C LYS A 85 -2.88 -18.47 1.51
N ILE A 86 -1.66 -18.80 1.08
CA ILE A 86 -0.89 -17.98 0.12
C ILE A 86 -1.57 -17.98 -1.25
N GLU A 87 -2.02 -19.13 -1.74
CA GLU A 87 -2.75 -19.26 -3.01
C GLU A 87 -4.05 -18.45 -2.97
N ASP A 88 -4.81 -18.54 -1.87
CA ASP A 88 -6.04 -17.75 -1.67
C ASP A 88 -5.73 -16.24 -1.66
N ALA A 89 -4.66 -15.81 -0.99
CA ALA A 89 -4.23 -14.40 -0.98
C ALA A 89 -3.83 -13.91 -2.37
N LEU A 90 -3.08 -14.71 -3.14
CA LEU A 90 -2.72 -14.39 -4.53
C LEU A 90 -3.95 -14.33 -5.44
N SER A 91 -4.87 -15.28 -5.30
CA SER A 91 -6.13 -15.30 -6.06
C SER A 91 -6.99 -14.09 -5.76
N ALA A 92 -7.13 -13.69 -4.49
CA ALA A 92 -7.84 -12.48 -4.09
C ALA A 92 -7.27 -11.20 -4.70
N ARG A 93 -6.02 -11.23 -5.15
CA ARG A 93 -5.32 -10.10 -5.79
C ARG A 93 -5.29 -10.15 -7.33
N SER A 94 -5.87 -11.17 -7.94
CA SER A 94 -5.88 -11.36 -9.40
C SER A 94 -6.53 -10.19 -10.18
N HIS A 95 -7.41 -9.42 -9.52
CA HIS A 95 -8.06 -8.24 -10.08
C HIS A 95 -7.23 -6.94 -10.00
N ILE A 96 -6.02 -7.00 -9.36
CA ILE A 96 -5.16 -5.83 -9.26
C ILE A 96 -4.49 -5.59 -10.61
N PRO A 97 -4.51 -4.35 -11.12
CA PRO A 97 -3.94 -4.03 -12.42
C PRO A 97 -2.47 -4.42 -12.53
N ALA A 98 -2.12 -5.08 -13.61
CA ALA A 98 -0.73 -5.36 -13.97
C ALA A 98 -0.04 -4.07 -14.46
N GLY A 99 1.30 -4.05 -14.41
CA GLY A 99 2.09 -2.94 -14.91
C GLY A 99 2.84 -2.16 -13.83
N ARG A 100 3.63 -1.17 -14.26
CA ARG A 100 4.44 -0.35 -13.36
C ARG A 100 3.56 0.65 -12.61
N SER A 101 3.27 0.36 -11.35
CA SER A 101 2.48 1.22 -10.46
C SER A 101 3.00 1.15 -9.03
N CYS A 102 2.61 2.10 -8.20
CA CYS A 102 2.87 2.09 -6.76
C CYS A 102 1.71 1.51 -5.93
N GLY A 103 0.75 0.85 -6.56
CA GLY A 103 -0.48 0.42 -5.93
C GLY A 103 -1.51 1.54 -5.86
N CYS A 104 -2.33 1.56 -4.81
CA CYS A 104 -3.28 2.65 -4.55
C CYS A 104 -2.55 3.97 -4.31
N VAL A 105 -2.84 4.96 -5.14
CA VAL A 105 -2.19 6.28 -5.11
C VAL A 105 -2.72 7.16 -4.00
N PHE A 106 -4.03 7.10 -3.73
CA PHE A 106 -4.69 7.94 -2.75
C PHE A 106 -5.21 7.14 -1.57
N GLU A 107 -5.23 7.76 -0.40
CA GLU A 107 -5.87 7.22 0.80
C GLU A 107 -7.39 7.28 0.67
N ASN A 108 -8.09 6.35 1.34
CA ASN A 108 -9.55 6.39 1.41
C ASN A 108 -9.99 7.63 2.19
N TYR A 109 -11.09 8.24 1.75
CA TYR A 109 -11.64 9.46 2.35
C TYR A 109 -12.84 9.12 3.24
N CYS A 110 -12.74 9.36 4.55
CA CYS A 110 -13.82 9.11 5.51
C CYS A 110 -14.48 7.73 5.36
N GLY A 111 -13.67 6.67 5.20
CA GLY A 111 -14.14 5.30 5.01
C GLY A 111 -14.61 4.97 3.59
N VAL A 112 -14.70 5.94 2.69
CA VAL A 112 -15.06 5.73 1.28
C VAL A 112 -13.81 5.44 0.46
N SER A 113 -13.86 4.40 -0.39
CA SER A 113 -12.75 4.05 -1.28
C SER A 113 -12.42 5.20 -2.23
N ALA A 114 -11.16 5.64 -2.23
CA ALA A 114 -10.69 6.64 -3.19
C ALA A 114 -10.89 6.17 -4.64
N GLY A 115 -10.72 4.87 -4.91
CA GLY A 115 -11.00 4.30 -6.23
C GLY A 115 -12.44 4.53 -6.69
N LYS A 116 -13.43 4.31 -5.79
CA LYS A 116 -14.83 4.59 -6.10
C LYS A 116 -15.09 6.06 -6.36
N ILE A 117 -14.46 6.96 -5.60
CA ILE A 117 -14.58 8.42 -5.79
C ILE A 117 -14.04 8.81 -7.17
N ILE A 118 -12.84 8.34 -7.53
CA ILE A 118 -12.19 8.62 -8.82
C ILE A 118 -13.01 8.04 -9.99
N GLU A 119 -13.55 6.84 -9.83
CA GLU A 119 -14.43 6.21 -10.80
C GLU A 119 -15.73 7.01 -10.99
N SER A 120 -16.37 7.44 -9.89
CA SER A 120 -17.56 8.28 -9.94
C SER A 120 -17.29 9.67 -10.55
N ALA A 121 -16.04 10.14 -10.49
CA ALA A 121 -15.62 11.34 -11.21
C ALA A 121 -15.49 11.11 -12.73
N GLY A 122 -15.51 9.87 -13.22
CA GLY A 122 -15.36 9.52 -14.63
C GLY A 122 -13.91 9.50 -15.10
N LEU A 123 -12.95 9.29 -14.20
CA LEU A 123 -11.52 9.46 -14.48
C LEU A 123 -10.80 8.15 -14.83
N LYS A 124 -11.49 7.00 -14.91
CA LYS A 124 -10.88 5.77 -15.44
C LYS A 124 -10.39 5.99 -16.87
N GLY A 125 -9.16 5.61 -17.14
CA GLY A 125 -8.51 5.78 -18.46
C GLY A 125 -8.01 7.20 -18.74
N ALA A 126 -8.15 8.15 -17.81
CA ALA A 126 -7.52 9.47 -17.95
C ALA A 126 -6.00 9.33 -18.09
N THR A 127 -5.39 10.12 -18.98
CA THR A 127 -3.97 9.96 -19.34
C THR A 127 -3.21 11.28 -19.29
N PHE A 128 -1.91 11.19 -18.97
CA PHE A 128 -0.91 12.22 -19.21
C PHE A 128 0.37 11.56 -19.72
N GLY A 129 0.79 11.92 -20.91
CA GLY A 129 1.91 11.26 -21.55
C GLY A 129 1.68 9.74 -21.66
N LYS A 130 2.55 8.96 -21.01
CA LYS A 130 2.42 7.50 -20.94
C LYS A 130 1.91 6.98 -19.57
N ALA A 131 1.47 7.88 -18.68
CA ALA A 131 0.81 7.52 -17.46
C ALA A 131 -0.72 7.56 -17.63
N TYR A 132 -1.42 6.58 -17.07
CA TYR A 132 -2.89 6.52 -17.14
C TYR A 132 -3.52 5.92 -15.87
N VAL A 133 -4.76 6.33 -15.61
CA VAL A 133 -5.61 5.72 -14.58
C VAL A 133 -6.10 4.37 -15.08
N SER A 134 -5.84 3.31 -14.34
CA SER A 134 -6.27 1.97 -14.72
C SER A 134 -7.78 1.90 -14.91
N ARG A 135 -8.20 1.16 -15.94
CA ARG A 135 -9.62 0.87 -16.19
C ARG A 135 -10.18 -0.18 -15.22
N ASP A 136 -9.32 -1.05 -14.69
CA ASP A 136 -9.72 -2.10 -13.75
C ASP A 136 -9.86 -1.56 -12.32
N HIS A 137 -8.96 -0.64 -11.92
CA HIS A 137 -8.97 -0.07 -10.58
C HIS A 137 -8.57 1.43 -10.58
N ALA A 138 -9.54 2.32 -10.41
CA ALA A 138 -9.35 3.77 -10.59
C ALA A 138 -8.36 4.43 -9.61
N ASN A 139 -7.97 3.79 -8.51
CA ASN A 139 -6.92 4.28 -7.60
C ASN A 139 -5.51 3.81 -7.98
N PHE A 140 -5.35 3.19 -9.17
CA PHE A 140 -4.06 2.78 -9.71
C PHE A 140 -3.70 3.65 -10.90
N ILE A 141 -2.51 4.23 -10.86
CA ILE A 141 -1.88 4.89 -12.01
C ILE A 141 -0.80 3.95 -12.54
N ILE A 142 -0.93 3.58 -13.80
CA ILE A 142 0.05 2.78 -14.52
C ILE A 142 0.93 3.72 -15.32
N ASN A 143 2.24 3.56 -15.24
CA ASN A 143 3.19 4.35 -16.03
C ASN A 143 3.96 3.45 -17.01
N GLU A 144 3.60 3.48 -18.27
CA GLU A 144 4.29 2.77 -19.36
C GLU A 144 5.50 3.53 -19.91
N GLY A 145 5.68 4.77 -19.45
CA GLY A 145 6.81 5.61 -19.81
C GLY A 145 7.92 5.59 -18.73
N GLU A 146 8.93 6.45 -18.97
CA GLU A 146 10.07 6.61 -18.07
C GLU A 146 9.95 7.90 -17.23
N ARG A 147 9.00 8.78 -17.57
CA ARG A 147 8.87 10.09 -16.95
C ARG A 147 7.95 10.03 -15.72
N ALA A 148 8.49 10.31 -14.55
CA ALA A 148 7.70 10.49 -13.32
C ALA A 148 6.76 11.72 -13.40
N GLU A 149 7.14 12.73 -14.18
CA GLU A 149 6.36 13.95 -14.43
C GLU A 149 4.94 13.65 -14.89
N ASP A 150 4.76 12.67 -15.78
CA ASP A 150 3.45 12.28 -16.30
C ASP A 150 2.54 11.76 -15.18
N VAL A 151 3.10 11.00 -14.21
CA VAL A 151 2.38 10.53 -13.03
C VAL A 151 1.98 11.69 -12.14
N PHE A 152 2.90 12.62 -11.84
CA PHE A 152 2.60 13.79 -11.01
C PHE A 152 1.53 14.70 -11.63
N ARG A 153 1.58 14.93 -12.92
CA ARG A 153 0.54 15.69 -13.65
C ARG A 153 -0.82 15.01 -13.55
N LEU A 154 -0.86 13.69 -13.71
CA LEU A 154 -2.09 12.93 -13.61
C LEU A 154 -2.66 12.96 -12.18
N ILE A 155 -1.80 12.82 -11.14
CA ILE A 155 -2.20 12.96 -9.74
C ILE A 155 -2.83 14.34 -9.48
N LYS A 156 -2.18 15.41 -9.97
CA LYS A 156 -2.69 16.78 -9.82
C LYS A 156 -4.05 16.94 -10.50
N TYR A 157 -4.19 16.44 -11.71
CA TYR A 157 -5.44 16.45 -12.47
C TYR A 157 -6.56 15.71 -11.73
N ILE A 158 -6.31 14.49 -11.26
CA ILE A 158 -7.30 13.71 -10.49
C ILE A 158 -7.78 14.49 -9.26
N LYS A 159 -6.84 15.06 -8.48
CA LYS A 159 -7.18 15.86 -7.30
C LYS A 159 -8.08 17.03 -7.65
N GLN A 160 -7.78 17.76 -8.74
CA GLN A 160 -8.56 18.90 -9.19
C GLN A 160 -9.97 18.52 -9.63
N GLU A 161 -10.11 17.49 -10.44
CA GLU A 161 -11.42 17.04 -10.95
C GLU A 161 -12.31 16.45 -9.86
N VAL A 162 -11.73 15.69 -8.93
CA VAL A 162 -12.47 15.15 -7.76
C VAL A 162 -12.91 16.31 -6.86
N TYR A 163 -12.05 17.30 -6.62
CA TYR A 163 -12.42 18.48 -5.83
C TYR A 163 -13.53 19.30 -6.49
N LYS A 164 -13.43 19.57 -7.80
CA LYS A 164 -14.47 20.29 -8.54
C LYS A 164 -15.82 19.60 -8.48
N LYS A 165 -15.83 18.27 -8.57
CA LYS A 165 -17.08 17.49 -8.68
C LYS A 165 -17.72 17.19 -7.33
N PHE A 166 -16.91 16.99 -6.28
CA PHE A 166 -17.40 16.51 -4.98
C PHE A 166 -16.97 17.35 -3.77
N GLY A 167 -16.11 18.35 -3.94
CA GLY A 167 -15.51 19.11 -2.84
C GLY A 167 -14.53 18.31 -1.98
N ILE A 168 -14.09 17.12 -2.47
CA ILE A 168 -13.22 16.20 -1.73
C ILE A 168 -11.76 16.46 -2.07
N THR A 169 -10.92 16.64 -1.06
CA THR A 169 -9.46 16.71 -1.21
C THR A 169 -8.84 15.34 -0.96
N LEU A 170 -8.42 14.68 -2.04
CA LEU A 170 -7.68 13.40 -1.95
C LEU A 170 -6.27 13.62 -1.40
N LYS A 171 -5.86 12.73 -0.48
CA LYS A 171 -4.51 12.72 0.12
C LYS A 171 -3.63 11.67 -0.54
#